data_5fc6ef39e7248be558b34b316cb8be33
#
_entry.id   5fc6ef39e7248be558b34b316cb8be33
#
_cell.length_a   1.000
_cell.length_b   1.000
_cell.length_c   1.000
_cell.angle_alpha   90.00
_cell.angle_beta   90.00
_cell.angle_gamma   90.00
#
_symmetry.space_group_name_H-M   'P 1'
#
loop_
_entity.id
_entity.type
_entity.pdbx_description
1 polymer ?
#
loop_
_entity_poly.entity_id
_entity_poly.type
_entity_poly.pdbx_seq_one_letter_code
_entity_poly.pdbx_strand_id
1 'polypeptide(L)'
;MTTLNTASDVLKELENLGNPNTKRMLMNNHGINEPCFGVKIGDMKPIVKRIKSDYQLALDLYATGNYDAMYLAGLIAEDERMTRRDLQKWANQAYGGSLPGYTVAWVAAGSRHGWEMGLKWIESPKAHVAAAGWSTLACLMGMNPDEEIDLPHVKKLIERIIKTIHEVPDLVRYWMNGFLIAVGCGVSSL
;
A
#
# COMPACT_ATOMS: atom_id res chain seq x y z
N MET A 1 11.65 13.92 -25.48
CA MET A 1 11.08 13.12 -24.38
C MET A 1 9.73 13.70 -24.05
N THR A 2 8.68 12.89 -24.09
CA THR A 2 7.31 13.34 -23.75
C THR A 2 7.27 13.72 -22.26
N THR A 3 6.72 14.87 -21.94
CA THR A 3 6.47 15.28 -20.55
C THR A 3 5.36 14.40 -19.96
N LEU A 4 5.56 13.88 -18.74
CA LEU A 4 4.59 13.03 -18.04
C LEU A 4 3.81 13.87 -17.01
N ASN A 5 3.03 14.81 -17.49
CA ASN A 5 2.36 15.79 -16.63
C ASN A 5 0.88 15.43 -16.34
N THR A 6 0.33 14.45 -17.06
CA THR A 6 -1.06 14.04 -16.89
C THR A 6 -1.17 12.53 -16.70
N ALA A 7 -2.22 12.07 -16.01
CA ALA A 7 -2.51 10.65 -15.88
C ALA A 7 -2.65 9.95 -17.23
N SER A 8 -3.18 10.63 -18.26
CA SER A 8 -3.29 10.10 -19.62
C SER A 8 -1.93 9.83 -20.26
N ASP A 9 -0.96 10.73 -20.09
CA ASP A 9 0.38 10.54 -20.66
C ASP A 9 1.09 9.36 -19.98
N VAL A 10 0.95 9.27 -18.67
CA VAL A 10 1.52 8.16 -17.88
C VAL A 10 0.88 6.83 -18.24
N LEU A 11 -0.45 6.78 -18.37
CA LEU A 11 -1.16 5.55 -18.80
C LEU A 11 -0.68 5.04 -20.15
N LYS A 12 -0.48 5.92 -21.14
CA LYS A 12 0.06 5.53 -22.45
C LYS A 12 1.46 4.94 -22.35
N GLU A 13 2.31 5.51 -21.47
CA GLU A 13 3.67 4.99 -21.27
C GLU A 13 3.62 3.64 -20.54
N LEU A 14 2.78 3.48 -19.53
CA LEU A 14 2.57 2.19 -18.85
C LEU A 14 2.01 1.12 -19.80
N GLU A 15 1.08 1.47 -20.67
CA GLU A 15 0.54 0.57 -21.69
C GLU A 15 1.62 0.05 -22.64
N ASN A 16 2.53 0.93 -23.10
CA ASN A 16 3.67 0.54 -23.94
C ASN A 16 4.67 -0.38 -23.23
N LEU A 17 4.75 -0.32 -21.89
CA LEU A 17 5.58 -1.19 -21.06
C LEU A 17 4.84 -2.47 -20.64
N GLY A 18 3.57 -2.59 -20.95
CA GLY A 18 2.71 -3.71 -20.61
C GLY A 18 3.26 -5.05 -21.13
N ASN A 19 3.14 -6.08 -20.32
CA ASN A 19 3.61 -7.42 -20.67
C ASN A 19 2.50 -8.47 -20.44
N PRO A 20 2.03 -9.17 -21.50
CA PRO A 20 0.94 -10.13 -21.39
C PRO A 20 1.21 -11.28 -20.41
N ASN A 21 2.47 -11.72 -20.28
CA ASN A 21 2.82 -12.80 -19.35
C ASN A 21 2.79 -12.31 -17.89
N THR A 22 3.31 -11.11 -17.63
CA THR A 22 3.21 -10.47 -16.31
C THR A 22 1.75 -10.20 -15.94
N LYS A 23 0.94 -9.68 -16.88
CA LYS A 23 -0.49 -9.47 -16.68
C LYS A 23 -1.19 -10.78 -16.28
N ARG A 24 -0.97 -11.85 -17.02
CA ARG A 24 -1.55 -13.17 -16.72
C ARG A 24 -1.14 -13.67 -15.33
N MET A 25 0.12 -13.52 -14.98
CA MET A 25 0.63 -13.90 -13.67
C MET A 25 -0.03 -13.09 -12.54
N LEU A 26 -0.16 -11.78 -12.69
CA LEU A 26 -0.83 -10.91 -11.72
C LEU A 26 -2.30 -11.30 -11.55
N MET A 27 -3.03 -11.57 -12.64
CA MET A 27 -4.43 -11.97 -12.59
C MET A 27 -4.62 -13.33 -11.92
N ASN A 28 -3.80 -14.33 -12.28
CA ASN A 28 -3.97 -15.69 -11.78
C ASN A 28 -3.52 -15.87 -10.34
N ASN A 29 -2.42 -15.20 -9.94
CA ASN A 29 -1.75 -15.47 -8.66
C ASN A 29 -1.96 -14.39 -7.61
N HIS A 30 -2.35 -13.18 -8.01
CA HIS A 30 -2.43 -12.03 -7.09
C HIS A 30 -3.83 -11.40 -7.02
N GLY A 31 -4.83 -12.02 -7.67
CA GLY A 31 -6.21 -11.54 -7.65
C GLY A 31 -6.39 -10.16 -8.26
N ILE A 32 -5.54 -9.81 -9.24
CA ILE A 32 -5.64 -8.54 -9.95
C ILE A 32 -6.68 -8.64 -11.03
N ASN A 33 -7.58 -7.68 -11.09
CA ASN A 33 -8.61 -7.56 -12.13
C ASN A 33 -8.20 -6.51 -13.18
N GLU A 34 -8.93 -6.48 -14.29
CA GLU A 34 -8.85 -5.38 -15.25
C GLU A 34 -9.38 -4.07 -14.64
N PRO A 35 -8.85 -2.91 -15.01
CA PRO A 35 -7.79 -2.71 -16.00
C PRO A 35 -6.37 -2.90 -15.43
N CYS A 36 -5.52 -3.63 -16.16
CA CYS A 36 -4.12 -3.88 -15.83
C CYS A 36 -3.31 -4.07 -17.12
N PHE A 37 -2.16 -3.47 -17.24
CA PHE A 37 -1.24 -3.63 -18.38
C PHE A 37 -0.20 -4.73 -18.14
N GLY A 38 0.12 -5.03 -16.86
CA GLY A 38 1.11 -6.01 -16.47
C GLY A 38 2.54 -5.46 -16.55
N VAL A 39 2.75 -4.25 -16.10
CA VAL A 39 4.07 -3.62 -16.07
C VAL A 39 4.89 -4.19 -14.91
N LYS A 40 6.14 -4.55 -15.15
CA LYS A 40 7.04 -4.94 -14.07
C LYS A 40 7.42 -3.70 -13.24
N ILE A 41 7.47 -3.84 -11.93
CA ILE A 41 7.85 -2.74 -11.02
C ILE A 41 9.21 -2.12 -11.39
N GLY A 42 10.17 -2.96 -11.82
CA GLY A 42 11.47 -2.49 -12.29
C GLY A 42 11.37 -1.54 -13.49
N ASP A 43 10.42 -1.77 -14.38
CA ASP A 43 10.21 -0.98 -15.59
C ASP A 43 9.48 0.35 -15.30
N MET A 44 8.89 0.52 -14.11
CA MET A 44 8.33 1.79 -13.65
C MET A 44 9.40 2.77 -13.16
N LYS A 45 10.59 2.30 -12.77
CA LYS A 45 11.66 3.16 -12.21
C LYS A 45 12.06 4.35 -13.11
N PRO A 46 12.19 4.21 -14.45
CA PRO A 46 12.45 5.34 -15.33
C PRO A 46 11.35 6.41 -15.31
N ILE A 47 10.07 5.98 -15.16
CA ILE A 47 8.92 6.88 -15.04
C ILE A 47 9.01 7.65 -13.72
N VAL A 48 9.20 6.95 -12.60
CA VAL A 48 9.39 7.54 -11.27
C VAL A 48 10.55 8.55 -11.28
N LYS A 49 11.70 8.20 -11.90
CA LYS A 49 12.86 9.10 -12.00
C LYS A 49 12.55 10.40 -12.74
N ARG A 50 11.65 10.37 -13.73
CA ARG A 50 11.25 11.54 -14.53
C ARG A 50 10.22 12.41 -13.79
N ILE A 51 9.24 11.79 -13.14
CA ILE A 51 8.18 12.49 -12.38
C ILE A 51 8.73 12.98 -11.03
N LYS A 52 9.57 12.16 -10.37
CA LYS A 52 10.03 12.30 -8.98
C LYS A 52 8.87 12.09 -8.01
N SER A 53 8.26 13.18 -7.53
CA SER A 53 7.05 13.16 -6.71
C SER A 53 6.07 14.21 -7.22
N ASP A 54 4.78 13.88 -7.22
CA ASP A 54 3.70 14.77 -7.61
C ASP A 54 2.39 14.32 -6.95
N TYR A 55 1.95 15.10 -5.97
CA TYR A 55 0.75 14.81 -5.21
C TYR A 55 -0.52 14.72 -6.07
N GLN A 56 -0.74 15.70 -6.96
CA GLN A 56 -1.97 15.72 -7.76
C GLN A 56 -1.97 14.61 -8.80
N LEU A 57 -0.85 14.40 -9.48
CA LEU A 57 -0.70 13.32 -10.45
C LEU A 57 -0.88 11.94 -9.78
N ALA A 58 -0.38 11.76 -8.57
CA ALA A 58 -0.59 10.52 -7.80
C ALA A 58 -2.09 10.28 -7.51
N LEU A 59 -2.83 11.31 -7.10
CA LEU A 59 -4.29 11.20 -6.89
C LEU A 59 -5.02 10.86 -8.20
N ASP A 60 -4.64 11.48 -9.30
CA ASP A 60 -5.27 11.28 -10.62
C ASP A 60 -4.96 9.87 -11.15
N LEU A 61 -3.72 9.39 -11.03
CA LEU A 61 -3.33 8.03 -11.40
C LEU A 61 -4.08 6.98 -10.58
N TYR A 62 -4.17 7.17 -9.26
CA TYR A 62 -4.90 6.23 -8.41
C TYR A 62 -6.38 6.18 -8.76
N ALA A 63 -6.97 7.31 -9.13
CA ALA A 63 -8.37 7.42 -9.52
C ALA A 63 -8.70 6.72 -10.85
N THR A 64 -7.70 6.38 -11.68
CA THR A 64 -7.91 5.64 -12.94
C THR A 64 -8.45 4.23 -12.73
N GLY A 65 -8.19 3.63 -11.56
CA GLY A 65 -8.51 2.22 -11.28
C GLY A 65 -7.62 1.21 -12.01
N ASN A 66 -6.68 1.65 -12.85
CA ASN A 66 -5.70 0.76 -13.48
C ASN A 66 -4.65 0.32 -12.47
N TYR A 67 -4.44 -0.98 -12.32
CA TYR A 67 -3.55 -1.55 -11.31
C TYR A 67 -2.13 -0.96 -11.36
N ASP A 68 -1.53 -0.90 -12.56
CA ASP A 68 -0.17 -0.42 -12.73
C ASP A 68 -0.06 1.08 -12.42
N ALA A 69 -1.06 1.87 -12.82
CA ALA A 69 -1.14 3.28 -12.52
C ALA A 69 -1.36 3.55 -11.01
N MET A 70 -2.21 2.73 -10.35
CA MET A 70 -2.41 2.82 -8.91
C MET A 70 -1.15 2.46 -8.14
N TYR A 71 -0.40 1.45 -8.59
CA TYR A 71 0.89 1.10 -7.98
C TYR A 71 1.92 2.23 -8.15
N LEU A 72 2.03 2.77 -9.38
CA LEU A 72 2.91 3.90 -9.67
C LEU A 72 2.54 5.15 -8.86
N ALA A 73 1.24 5.39 -8.64
CA ALA A 73 0.78 6.50 -7.81
C ALA A 73 1.40 6.47 -6.41
N GLY A 74 1.51 5.29 -5.79
CA GLY A 74 2.20 5.14 -4.51
C GLY A 74 3.69 5.43 -4.56
N LEU A 75 4.34 5.18 -5.71
CA LEU A 75 5.78 5.45 -5.86
C LEU A 75 6.11 6.93 -6.07
N ILE A 76 5.13 7.76 -6.48
CA ILE A 76 5.30 9.18 -6.73
C ILE A 76 4.52 10.08 -5.78
N ALA A 77 3.80 9.47 -4.82
CA ALA A 77 3.04 10.21 -3.82
C ALA A 77 3.94 11.10 -2.96
N GLU A 78 3.40 12.24 -2.54
CA GLU A 78 3.98 13.09 -1.51
C GLU A 78 3.28 12.76 -0.19
N ASP A 79 3.80 11.77 0.53
CA ASP A 79 3.14 11.14 1.67
C ASP A 79 2.73 12.16 2.75
N GLU A 80 3.58 13.16 3.03
CA GLU A 80 3.31 14.21 4.00
C GLU A 80 2.10 15.10 3.64
N ARG A 81 1.77 15.19 2.35
CA ARG A 81 0.61 15.96 1.84
C ARG A 81 -0.68 15.17 1.86
N MET A 82 -0.61 13.84 1.99
CA MET A 82 -1.80 12.99 1.98
C MET A 82 -2.71 13.30 3.16
N THR A 83 -3.97 13.58 2.85
CA THR A 83 -4.98 13.80 3.88
C THR A 83 -5.62 12.47 4.32
N ARG A 84 -6.25 12.45 5.51
CA ARG A 84 -7.05 11.29 5.94
C ARG A 84 -8.10 10.87 4.91
N ARG A 85 -8.66 11.84 4.18
CA ARG A 85 -9.66 11.60 3.14
C ARG A 85 -9.06 10.87 1.95
N ASP A 86 -7.87 11.28 1.48
CA ASP A 86 -7.19 10.66 0.37
C ASP A 86 -6.77 9.23 0.71
N LEU A 87 -6.14 9.05 1.87
CA LEU A 87 -5.76 7.73 2.38
C LEU A 87 -6.96 6.79 2.52
N GLN A 88 -8.09 7.28 3.07
CA GLN A 88 -9.30 6.48 3.18
C GLN A 88 -9.91 6.14 1.80
N LYS A 89 -9.86 7.08 0.85
CA LYS A 89 -10.30 6.84 -0.53
C LYS A 89 -9.45 5.76 -1.18
N TRP A 90 -8.12 5.86 -1.05
CA TRP A 90 -7.19 4.87 -1.59
C TRP A 90 -7.40 3.49 -0.97
N ALA A 91 -7.52 3.41 0.36
CA ALA A 91 -7.80 2.15 1.05
C ALA A 91 -9.12 1.50 0.59
N ASN A 92 -10.15 2.29 0.35
CA ASN A 92 -11.45 1.79 -0.11
C ASN A 92 -11.43 1.28 -1.57
N GLN A 93 -10.57 1.85 -2.41
CA GLN A 93 -10.45 1.54 -3.83
C GLN A 93 -9.39 0.46 -4.11
N ALA A 94 -8.51 0.18 -3.16
CA ALA A 94 -7.47 -0.82 -3.30
C ALA A 94 -8.06 -2.22 -3.52
N TYR A 95 -7.44 -3.01 -4.38
CA TYR A 95 -7.82 -4.38 -4.67
C TYR A 95 -6.58 -5.28 -4.86
N GLY A 96 -6.79 -6.59 -4.95
CA GLY A 96 -5.71 -7.57 -4.93
C GLY A 96 -4.95 -7.55 -3.60
N GLY A 97 -3.81 -8.21 -3.57
CA GLY A 97 -2.96 -8.25 -2.37
C GLY A 97 -1.98 -7.09 -2.26
N SER A 98 -1.49 -6.60 -3.39
CA SER A 98 -0.36 -5.67 -3.43
C SER A 98 -0.78 -4.20 -3.19
N LEU A 99 -1.89 -3.74 -3.76
CA LEU A 99 -2.30 -2.34 -3.59
C LEU A 99 -2.60 -1.98 -2.13
N PRO A 100 -3.42 -2.76 -1.38
CA PRO A 100 -3.65 -2.44 0.03
C PRO A 100 -2.37 -2.59 0.87
N GLY A 101 -1.62 -3.66 0.64
CA GLY A 101 -0.50 -4.03 1.50
C GLY A 101 0.81 -3.30 1.24
N TYR A 102 1.01 -2.79 0.04
CA TYR A 102 2.22 -2.03 -0.30
C TYR A 102 1.87 -0.57 -0.62
N THR A 103 1.13 -0.31 -1.69
CA THR A 103 0.86 1.06 -2.15
C THR A 103 0.18 1.92 -1.07
N VAL A 104 -0.97 1.48 -0.57
CA VAL A 104 -1.73 2.24 0.44
C VAL A 104 -0.97 2.29 1.76
N ALA A 105 -0.43 1.14 2.19
CA ALA A 105 0.26 1.02 3.47
C ALA A 105 1.52 1.88 3.54
N TRP A 106 2.36 1.89 2.49
CA TRP A 106 3.58 2.69 2.48
C TRP A 106 3.29 4.18 2.52
N VAL A 107 2.37 4.66 1.68
CA VAL A 107 1.96 6.06 1.65
C VAL A 107 1.31 6.49 2.96
N ALA A 108 0.49 5.63 3.56
CA ALA A 108 -0.09 5.92 4.87
C ALA A 108 0.97 5.98 5.97
N ALA A 109 1.92 5.04 6.01
CA ALA A 109 2.99 5.00 7.00
C ALA A 109 3.94 6.20 6.87
N GLY A 110 4.24 6.67 5.64
CA GLY A 110 5.02 7.88 5.39
C GLY A 110 4.29 9.19 5.73
N SER A 111 2.98 9.14 5.95
CA SER A 111 2.18 10.31 6.31
C SER A 111 2.09 10.50 7.83
N ARG A 112 1.83 11.74 8.26
CA ARG A 112 1.54 12.04 9.68
C ARG A 112 0.28 11.34 10.24
N HIS A 113 -0.48 10.65 9.40
CA HIS A 113 -1.74 9.98 9.75
C HIS A 113 -1.61 8.46 9.86
N GLY A 114 -0.42 7.90 9.63
CA GLY A 114 -0.20 6.46 9.50
C GLY A 114 -0.70 5.66 10.69
N TRP A 115 -0.35 6.05 11.91
CA TRP A 115 -0.78 5.35 13.13
C TRP A 115 -2.31 5.37 13.30
N GLU A 116 -2.91 6.55 13.21
CA GLU A 116 -4.35 6.72 13.34
C GLU A 116 -5.13 5.93 12.28
N MET A 117 -4.70 6.01 11.01
CA MET A 117 -5.36 5.33 9.92
C MET A 117 -5.15 3.82 9.99
N GLY A 118 -3.96 3.36 10.36
CA GLY A 118 -3.66 1.95 10.60
C GLY A 118 -4.60 1.34 11.63
N LEU A 119 -4.71 1.96 12.82
CA LEU A 119 -5.60 1.50 13.89
C LEU A 119 -7.08 1.51 13.45
N LYS A 120 -7.51 2.54 12.74
CA LYS A 120 -8.87 2.63 12.21
C LYS A 120 -9.15 1.51 11.19
N TRP A 121 -8.22 1.23 10.30
CA TRP A 121 -8.43 0.28 9.20
C TRP A 121 -8.44 -1.17 9.66
N ILE A 122 -7.69 -1.55 10.69
CA ILE A 122 -7.75 -2.92 11.22
C ILE A 122 -9.13 -3.29 11.79
N GLU A 123 -10.00 -2.31 12.05
CA GLU A 123 -11.39 -2.52 12.48
C GLU A 123 -12.37 -2.65 11.31
N SER A 124 -11.90 -2.52 10.08
CA SER A 124 -12.77 -2.56 8.90
C SER A 124 -13.27 -3.98 8.61
N PRO A 125 -14.55 -4.17 8.29
CA PRO A 125 -15.07 -5.45 7.83
C PRO A 125 -14.60 -5.81 6.40
N LYS A 126 -14.02 -4.85 5.67
CA LYS A 126 -13.46 -5.07 4.32
C LYS A 126 -12.04 -5.59 4.45
N ALA A 127 -11.79 -6.83 4.01
CA ALA A 127 -10.50 -7.50 4.15
C ALA A 127 -9.32 -6.68 3.59
N HIS A 128 -9.48 -6.04 2.42
CA HIS A 128 -8.43 -5.23 1.82
C HIS A 128 -8.10 -3.96 2.64
N VAL A 129 -9.10 -3.35 3.27
CA VAL A 129 -8.89 -2.19 4.15
C VAL A 129 -8.20 -2.62 5.46
N ALA A 130 -8.67 -3.73 6.06
CA ALA A 130 -8.03 -4.30 7.27
C ALA A 130 -6.58 -4.72 6.99
N ALA A 131 -6.32 -5.32 5.84
CA ALA A 131 -4.97 -5.68 5.38
C ALA A 131 -4.07 -4.44 5.23
N ALA A 132 -4.57 -3.35 4.63
CA ALA A 132 -3.84 -2.08 4.56
C ALA A 132 -3.51 -1.55 5.96
N GLY A 133 -4.43 -1.67 6.92
CA GLY A 133 -4.21 -1.26 8.31
C GLY A 133 -3.07 -2.03 8.96
N TRP A 134 -3.09 -3.35 8.93
CA TRP A 134 -2.03 -4.18 9.49
C TRP A 134 -0.68 -3.94 8.84
N SER A 135 -0.65 -3.77 7.51
CA SER A 135 0.59 -3.45 6.80
C SER A 135 1.11 -2.05 7.13
N THR A 136 0.23 -1.04 7.26
CA THR A 136 0.62 0.31 7.69
C THR A 136 1.29 0.27 9.06
N LEU A 137 0.68 -0.42 10.03
CA LEU A 137 1.24 -0.59 11.37
C LEU A 137 2.58 -1.34 11.34
N ALA A 138 2.70 -2.37 10.47
CA ALA A 138 3.97 -3.08 10.28
C ALA A 138 5.08 -2.16 9.76
N CYS A 139 4.79 -1.31 8.77
CA CYS A 139 5.75 -0.33 8.25
C CYS A 139 6.23 0.63 9.35
N LEU A 140 5.32 1.11 10.19
CA LEU A 140 5.65 2.03 11.29
C LEU A 140 6.58 1.39 12.34
N MET A 141 6.50 0.07 12.56
CA MET A 141 7.44 -0.64 13.45
C MET A 141 8.88 -0.64 12.92
N GLY A 142 9.06 -0.59 11.62
CA GLY A 142 10.39 -0.53 11.01
C GLY A 142 10.89 0.88 10.68
N MET A 143 10.01 1.88 10.71
CA MET A 143 10.34 3.27 10.35
C MET A 143 10.61 4.16 11.56
N ASN A 144 9.98 3.89 12.69
CA ASN A 144 10.08 4.70 13.89
C ASN A 144 11.11 4.11 14.87
N PRO A 145 11.88 4.95 15.58
CA PRO A 145 12.74 4.49 16.67
C PRO A 145 11.88 3.96 17.84
N ASP A 146 12.46 3.04 18.62
CA ASP A 146 11.76 2.36 19.72
C ASP A 146 11.10 3.33 20.71
N GLU A 147 11.73 4.48 20.95
CA GLU A 147 11.28 5.51 21.90
C GLU A 147 9.95 6.18 21.46
N GLU A 148 9.63 6.13 20.18
CA GLU A 148 8.41 6.71 19.61
C GLU A 148 7.28 5.69 19.48
N ILE A 149 7.56 4.40 19.76
CA ILE A 149 6.59 3.31 19.66
C ILE A 149 5.80 3.17 20.96
N ASP A 150 4.46 3.22 20.85
CA ASP A 150 3.57 2.90 21.99
C ASP A 150 3.57 1.39 22.28
N LEU A 151 4.59 0.93 23.02
CA LEU A 151 4.77 -0.48 23.37
C LEU A 151 3.54 -1.11 24.05
N PRO A 152 2.85 -0.45 25.01
CA PRO A 152 1.61 -0.98 25.58
C PRO A 152 0.55 -1.24 24.53
N HIS A 153 0.43 -0.38 23.52
CA HIS A 153 -0.52 -0.57 22.43
C HIS A 153 -0.11 -1.70 21.48
N VAL A 154 1.18 -1.78 21.14
CA VAL A 154 1.72 -2.89 20.32
C VAL A 154 1.46 -4.23 20.99
N LYS A 155 1.67 -4.38 22.31
CA LYS A 155 1.35 -5.60 23.06
C LYS A 155 -0.11 -6.01 22.92
N LYS A 156 -1.05 -5.06 23.04
CA LYS A 156 -2.49 -5.31 22.82
C LYS A 156 -2.80 -5.80 21.41
N LEU A 157 -2.10 -5.25 20.40
CA LEU A 157 -2.25 -5.70 19.00
C LEU A 157 -1.73 -7.14 18.82
N ILE A 158 -0.61 -7.49 19.45
CA ILE A 158 -0.08 -8.86 19.44
C ILE A 158 -1.09 -9.82 20.10
N GLU A 159 -1.61 -9.48 21.29
CA GLU A 159 -2.64 -10.28 21.97
C GLU A 159 -3.90 -10.47 21.11
N ARG A 160 -4.32 -9.42 20.41
CA ARG A 160 -5.43 -9.50 19.45
C ARG A 160 -5.13 -10.49 18.33
N ILE A 161 -3.93 -10.42 17.73
CA ILE A 161 -3.52 -11.33 16.66
C ILE A 161 -3.57 -12.78 17.17
N ILE A 162 -2.97 -13.08 18.34
CA ILE A 162 -2.98 -14.42 18.93
C ILE A 162 -4.40 -14.98 19.06
N LYS A 163 -5.36 -14.14 19.43
CA LYS A 163 -6.75 -14.55 19.61
C LYS A 163 -7.53 -14.75 18.32
N THR A 164 -7.20 -14.00 17.26
CA THR A 164 -8.10 -13.86 16.10
C THR A 164 -7.51 -14.29 14.76
N ILE A 165 -6.21 -14.57 14.67
CA ILE A 165 -5.51 -14.81 13.40
C ILE A 165 -6.08 -15.97 12.59
N HIS A 166 -6.65 -16.98 13.23
CA HIS A 166 -7.25 -18.13 12.57
C HIS A 166 -8.69 -17.91 12.11
N GLU A 167 -9.32 -16.79 12.52
CA GLU A 167 -10.72 -16.46 12.23
C GLU A 167 -10.87 -15.41 11.13
N VAL A 168 -9.75 -14.80 10.70
CA VAL A 168 -9.76 -13.72 9.70
C VAL A 168 -9.48 -14.22 8.28
N PRO A 169 -9.89 -13.49 7.23
CA PRO A 169 -9.55 -13.81 5.85
C PRO A 169 -8.03 -13.91 5.61
N ASP A 170 -7.61 -14.74 4.67
CA ASP A 170 -6.19 -15.02 4.38
C ASP A 170 -5.37 -13.76 4.10
N LEU A 171 -5.92 -12.79 3.39
CA LEU A 171 -5.25 -11.52 3.13
C LEU A 171 -4.95 -10.75 4.43
N VAL A 172 -5.87 -10.73 5.37
CA VAL A 172 -5.69 -10.08 6.68
C VAL A 172 -4.67 -10.85 7.51
N ARG A 173 -4.78 -12.19 7.52
CA ARG A 173 -3.84 -13.09 8.21
C ARG A 173 -2.41 -12.89 7.74
N TYR A 174 -2.21 -12.75 6.42
CA TYR A 174 -0.91 -12.49 5.83
C TYR A 174 -0.28 -11.22 6.41
N TRP A 175 -1.04 -10.12 6.50
CA TRP A 175 -0.53 -8.85 7.02
C TRP A 175 -0.46 -8.79 8.54
N MET A 176 -1.29 -9.55 9.28
CA MET A 176 -1.08 -9.78 10.71
C MET A 176 0.27 -10.47 10.98
N ASN A 177 0.62 -11.50 10.22
CA ASN A 177 1.94 -12.11 10.29
C ASN A 177 3.06 -11.11 9.94
N GLY A 178 2.86 -10.30 8.91
CA GLY A 178 3.79 -9.23 8.55
C GLY A 178 4.03 -8.25 9.70
N PHE A 179 2.98 -7.88 10.43
CA PHE A 179 3.11 -7.04 11.62
C PHE A 179 3.92 -7.71 12.73
N LEU A 180 3.66 -9.00 13.04
CA LEU A 180 4.45 -9.72 14.04
C LEU A 180 5.93 -9.82 13.67
N ILE A 181 6.24 -10.06 12.39
CA ILE A 181 7.62 -10.08 11.89
C ILE A 181 8.26 -8.69 12.05
N ALA A 182 7.54 -7.61 11.68
CA ALA A 182 8.06 -6.25 11.81
C ALA A 182 8.33 -5.86 13.26
N VAL A 183 7.46 -6.24 14.18
CA VAL A 183 7.67 -6.06 15.63
C VAL A 183 8.91 -6.83 16.10
N GLY A 184 9.02 -8.11 15.76
CA GLY A 184 10.14 -8.94 16.18
C GLY A 184 11.50 -8.53 15.61
N CYS A 185 11.51 -7.83 14.48
CA CYS A 185 12.74 -7.35 13.84
C CYS A 185 13.08 -5.89 14.18
N GLY A 186 12.05 -5.06 14.43
CA GLY A 186 12.20 -3.61 14.55
C GLY A 186 12.09 -3.08 15.97
N VAL A 187 11.54 -3.84 16.93
CA VAL A 187 11.27 -3.37 18.29
C VAL A 187 12.14 -4.14 19.29
N SER A 188 13.26 -3.52 19.71
CA SER A 188 14.28 -4.19 20.54
C SER A 188 13.80 -4.58 21.96
N SER A 189 12.73 -3.93 22.44
CA SER A 189 12.19 -4.10 23.80
C SER A 189 11.04 -5.11 23.90
N LEU A 190 10.72 -5.83 22.82
CA LEU A 190 9.70 -6.88 22.76
C LEU A 190 10.29 -8.20 22.31
#